data_a243ff7e858d95615ced7c52b1040e31
#
_entry.id   a243ff7e858d95615ced7c52b1040e31
#
_cell.length_a   1.000
_cell.length_b   1.000
_cell.length_c   1.000
_cell.angle_alpha   90.00
_cell.angle_beta   90.00
_cell.angle_gamma   90.00
#
_symmetry.space_group_name_H-M   'P 1'
#
loop_
_entity.id
_entity.type
_entity.pdbx_description
1 polymer ?
#
loop_
_entity_poly.entity_id
_entity_poly.type
_entity_poly.pdbx_seq_one_letter_code
_entity_poly.pdbx_strand_id
1 'polypeptide(L)'
;MKYLSKRNIDSLDAEKIELAKMAPRELDLLDISDLERLLDAPKGASAKILRDKAILELFFSTGLRISELCNLKIDNVNLKRDEFSVRGKGGKIRVVFLSDSAKESIKKYLEKRDAVNASPRLASLGLDKLFPVTSRSIQRMIKKYAIAAGISKKVTPHVLRHAFATDLLQNGADLRSVQAMLGHANISTTQIYTH
;
A
#
# COMPACT_ATOMS: atom_id res chain seq x y z
N MET A 1 14.93 22.95 -21.29
CA MET A 1 15.05 23.35 -22.69
C MET A 1 14.26 24.57 -23.04
N LYS A 2 12.92 24.67 -22.84
CA LYS A 2 12.14 25.92 -23.04
C LYS A 2 12.73 27.18 -22.36
N TYR A 3 13.48 27.01 -21.26
CA TYR A 3 14.16 28.09 -20.54
C TYR A 3 15.40 28.58 -21.30
N LEU A 4 16.16 27.69 -21.93
CA LEU A 4 17.36 28.03 -22.70
C LEU A 4 16.99 28.71 -24.02
N SER A 5 15.98 28.21 -24.72
CA SER A 5 15.44 28.81 -25.95
C SER A 5 14.93 30.24 -25.73
N LYS A 6 14.30 30.51 -24.57
CA LYS A 6 13.85 31.88 -24.21
C LYS A 6 14.98 32.88 -23.99
N ARG A 7 16.21 32.40 -23.76
CA ARG A 7 17.41 33.22 -23.51
C ARG A 7 18.40 33.24 -24.68
N ASN A 8 17.98 32.72 -25.84
CA ASN A 8 18.85 32.61 -27.03
C ASN A 8 20.18 31.91 -26.73
N ILE A 9 20.18 30.96 -25.80
CA ILE A 9 21.33 30.09 -25.52
C ILE A 9 21.27 28.94 -26.51
N ASP A 10 22.34 28.81 -27.29
CA ASP A 10 22.47 27.73 -28.28
C ASP A 10 22.35 26.37 -27.60
N SER A 11 21.28 25.64 -27.87
CA SER A 11 20.96 24.36 -27.23
C SER A 11 20.22 23.46 -28.22
N LEU A 12 20.38 22.15 -28.05
CA LEU A 12 19.67 21.16 -28.86
C LEU A 12 18.15 21.40 -28.75
N ASP A 13 17.49 21.49 -29.89
CA ASP A 13 16.06 21.70 -29.98
C ASP A 13 15.31 20.55 -29.26
N ALA A 14 14.38 20.86 -28.38
CA ALA A 14 13.66 19.84 -27.63
C ALA A 14 12.88 18.87 -28.54
N GLU A 15 12.50 19.34 -29.74
CA GLU A 15 11.79 18.53 -30.74
C GLU A 15 12.70 17.51 -31.45
N LYS A 16 14.02 17.71 -31.40
CA LYS A 16 15.01 16.77 -31.94
C LYS A 16 15.38 15.64 -31.00
N ILE A 17 14.84 15.64 -29.78
CA ILE A 17 15.10 14.57 -28.81
C ILE A 17 14.02 13.51 -28.97
N GLU A 18 14.35 12.44 -29.64
CA GLU A 18 13.51 11.24 -29.67
C GLU A 18 13.62 10.52 -28.32
N LEU A 19 12.49 10.50 -27.59
CA LEU A 19 12.40 9.68 -26.38
C LEU A 19 12.29 8.21 -26.78
N ALA A 20 13.17 7.38 -26.24
CA ALA A 20 13.09 5.94 -26.43
C ALA A 20 11.69 5.45 -26.02
N LYS A 21 10.98 4.76 -26.91
CA LYS A 21 9.73 4.08 -26.59
C LYS A 21 10.03 2.99 -25.58
N MET A 22 9.70 3.23 -24.31
CA MET A 22 9.76 2.16 -23.30
C MET A 22 8.66 1.15 -23.61
N ALA A 23 9.04 -0.11 -23.77
CA ALA A 23 8.05 -1.20 -23.83
C ALA A 23 7.15 -1.15 -22.59
N PRO A 24 5.85 -1.43 -22.74
CA PRO A 24 4.95 -1.53 -21.59
C PRO A 24 5.56 -2.54 -20.62
N ARG A 25 5.77 -2.12 -19.37
CA ARG A 25 6.22 -3.04 -18.32
C ARG A 25 5.04 -3.97 -18.04
N GLU A 26 5.18 -5.22 -18.37
CA GLU A 26 4.28 -6.25 -17.85
C GLU A 26 4.33 -6.21 -16.32
N LEU A 27 3.19 -5.97 -15.70
CA LEU A 27 3.07 -6.05 -14.26
C LEU A 27 3.00 -7.53 -13.91
N ASP A 28 4.02 -8.05 -13.23
CA ASP A 28 3.97 -9.37 -12.60
C ASP A 28 2.84 -9.39 -11.57
N LEU A 29 1.66 -9.82 -12.01
CA LEU A 29 0.50 -9.91 -11.14
C LEU A 29 0.68 -11.07 -10.17
N LEU A 30 0.32 -10.83 -8.90
CA LEU A 30 0.16 -11.91 -7.94
C LEU A 30 -1.16 -12.62 -8.24
N ASP A 31 -1.11 -13.93 -8.36
CA ASP A 31 -2.31 -14.74 -8.33
C ASP A 31 -2.83 -14.91 -6.90
N ILE A 32 -4.05 -15.39 -6.75
CA ILE A 32 -4.72 -15.55 -5.46
C ILE A 32 -3.90 -16.47 -4.53
N SER A 33 -3.31 -17.55 -5.06
CA SER A 33 -2.52 -18.48 -4.28
C SER A 33 -1.22 -17.88 -3.77
N ASP A 34 -0.54 -17.05 -4.58
CA ASP A 34 0.64 -16.30 -4.15
C ASP A 34 0.28 -15.30 -3.05
N LEU A 35 -0.87 -14.63 -3.19
CA LEU A 35 -1.34 -13.66 -2.21
C LEU A 35 -1.66 -14.32 -0.86
N GLU A 36 -2.40 -15.43 -0.85
CA GLU A 36 -2.70 -16.21 0.37
C GLU A 36 -1.42 -16.65 1.07
N ARG A 37 -0.46 -17.21 0.32
CA ARG A 37 0.85 -17.61 0.86
C ARG A 37 1.61 -16.43 1.46
N LEU A 38 1.54 -15.25 0.82
CA LEU A 38 2.18 -14.04 1.32
C LEU A 38 1.54 -13.57 2.63
N LEU A 39 0.21 -13.55 2.67
CA LEU A 39 -0.53 -13.13 3.86
C LEU A 39 -0.27 -14.09 5.03
N ASP A 40 -0.10 -15.37 4.78
CA ASP A 40 0.16 -16.39 5.81
C ASP A 40 1.65 -16.58 6.17
N ALA A 41 2.55 -15.91 5.46
CA ALA A 41 3.99 -16.03 5.72
C ALA A 41 4.45 -15.49 7.09
N PRO A 42 3.84 -14.44 7.70
CA PRO A 42 4.20 -14.02 9.05
C PRO A 42 3.68 -15.02 10.12
N LYS A 43 4.54 -15.92 10.58
CA LYS A 43 4.20 -16.92 11.62
C LYS A 43 4.89 -16.59 12.94
N GLY A 44 4.11 -16.52 14.03
CA GLY A 44 4.60 -16.28 15.39
C GLY A 44 3.83 -15.20 16.14
N ALA A 45 4.13 -15.05 17.44
CA ALA A 45 3.39 -14.20 18.37
C ALA A 45 4.18 -12.96 18.85
N SER A 46 5.34 -12.66 18.25
CA SER A 46 6.08 -11.45 18.62
C SER A 46 5.38 -10.20 18.10
N ALA A 47 5.48 -9.07 18.82
CA ALA A 47 4.90 -7.79 18.40
C ALA A 47 5.30 -7.38 16.97
N LYS A 48 6.53 -7.71 16.57
CA LYS A 48 7.03 -7.45 15.22
C LYS A 48 6.29 -8.30 14.17
N ILE A 49 6.10 -9.58 14.42
CA ILE A 49 5.42 -10.50 13.48
C ILE A 49 3.94 -10.14 13.38
N LEU A 50 3.28 -9.86 14.49
CA LEU A 50 1.88 -9.42 14.51
C LEU A 50 1.69 -8.09 13.77
N ARG A 51 2.62 -7.15 13.95
CA ARG A 51 2.63 -5.91 13.16
C ARG A 51 2.75 -6.17 11.68
N ASP A 52 3.69 -7.03 11.29
CA ASP A 52 3.97 -7.33 9.89
C ASP A 52 2.75 -8.02 9.23
N LYS A 53 2.08 -8.95 9.93
CA LYS A 53 0.80 -9.55 9.50
C LYS A 53 -0.27 -8.49 9.33
N ALA A 54 -0.47 -7.62 10.33
CA ALA A 54 -1.46 -6.54 10.28
C ALA A 54 -1.22 -5.57 9.12
N ILE A 55 0.05 -5.26 8.80
CA ILE A 55 0.40 -4.41 7.65
C ILE A 55 0.01 -5.08 6.33
N LEU A 56 0.30 -6.38 6.14
CA LEU A 56 -0.05 -7.10 4.91
C LEU A 56 -1.56 -7.20 4.73
N GLU A 57 -2.29 -7.59 5.78
CA GLU A 57 -3.77 -7.66 5.77
C GLU A 57 -4.39 -6.30 5.46
N LEU A 58 -3.87 -5.22 6.06
CA LEU A 58 -4.38 -3.89 5.82
C LEU A 58 -4.12 -3.41 4.38
N PHE A 59 -2.96 -3.73 3.80
CA PHE A 59 -2.69 -3.41 2.39
C PHE A 59 -3.68 -4.09 1.46
N PHE A 60 -3.93 -5.37 1.68
CA PHE A 60 -4.84 -6.13 0.85
C PHE A 60 -6.30 -5.74 1.07
N SER A 61 -6.72 -5.48 2.31
CA SER A 61 -8.09 -5.06 2.62
C SER A 61 -8.47 -3.67 2.07
N THR A 62 -7.51 -2.74 2.01
CA THR A 62 -7.81 -1.31 1.78
C THR A 62 -7.18 -0.72 0.52
N GLY A 63 -6.23 -1.40 -0.07
CA GLY A 63 -5.44 -0.88 -1.19
C GLY A 63 -4.73 0.45 -0.89
N LEU A 64 -4.32 0.71 0.36
CA LEU A 64 -3.62 1.93 0.75
C LEU A 64 -2.32 2.13 -0.02
N ARG A 65 -1.92 3.40 -0.21
CA ARG A 65 -0.55 3.71 -0.61
C ARG A 65 0.38 3.54 0.59
N ILE A 66 1.64 3.17 0.33
CA ILE A 66 2.63 2.97 1.40
C ILE A 66 2.78 4.23 2.29
N SER A 67 2.73 5.43 1.71
CA SER A 67 2.79 6.68 2.45
C SER A 67 1.57 6.92 3.33
N GLU A 68 0.38 6.53 2.86
CA GLU A 68 -0.87 6.61 3.63
C GLU A 68 -0.80 5.67 4.83
N LEU A 69 -0.35 4.44 4.64
CA LEU A 69 -0.18 3.47 5.72
C LEU A 69 0.85 3.93 6.76
N CYS A 70 2.02 4.45 6.34
CA CYS A 70 3.04 4.96 7.26
C CYS A 70 2.58 6.17 8.10
N ASN A 71 1.56 6.91 7.62
CA ASN A 71 1.03 8.07 8.31
C ASN A 71 -0.32 7.82 9.00
N LEU A 72 -0.81 6.58 8.95
CA LEU A 72 -2.07 6.20 9.56
C LEU A 72 -1.94 6.25 11.08
N LYS A 73 -2.85 7.01 11.73
CA LYS A 73 -2.92 7.13 13.18
C LYS A 73 -3.87 6.09 13.76
N ILE A 74 -3.66 5.75 15.03
CA ILE A 74 -4.52 4.81 15.75
C ILE A 74 -5.95 5.33 15.79
N ASP A 75 -6.12 6.60 16.13
CA ASP A 75 -7.44 7.24 16.26
C ASP A 75 -8.21 7.32 14.94
N ASN A 76 -7.52 7.16 13.80
CA ASN A 76 -8.18 7.13 12.49
C ASN A 76 -8.84 5.77 12.18
N VAL A 77 -8.47 4.71 12.91
CA VAL A 77 -8.93 3.34 12.64
C VAL A 77 -9.81 2.84 13.78
N ASN A 78 -11.12 2.89 13.56
CA ASN A 78 -12.07 2.34 14.51
C ASN A 78 -12.36 0.87 14.16
N LEU A 79 -11.82 -0.05 14.93
CA LEU A 79 -12.01 -1.49 14.70
C LEU A 79 -13.44 -2.00 14.94
N LYS A 80 -14.34 -1.17 15.50
CA LYS A 80 -15.76 -1.47 15.62
C LYS A 80 -16.55 -1.14 14.34
N ARG A 81 -15.92 -0.47 13.37
CA ARG A 81 -16.50 -0.14 12.08
C ARG A 81 -15.74 -0.87 10.97
N ASP A 82 -16.45 -1.10 9.88
CA ASP A 82 -15.87 -1.77 8.70
C ASP A 82 -15.19 -0.79 7.75
N GLU A 83 -15.15 0.48 8.11
CA GLU A 83 -14.62 1.55 7.26
C GLU A 83 -13.92 2.65 8.05
N PHE A 84 -13.00 3.33 7.39
CA PHE A 84 -12.39 4.57 7.88
C PHE A 84 -11.96 5.48 6.74
N SER A 85 -11.74 6.77 7.06
CA SER A 85 -11.36 7.76 6.07
C SER A 85 -9.85 7.92 5.98
N VAL A 86 -9.32 8.02 4.76
CA VAL A 86 -7.90 8.24 4.48
C VAL A 86 -7.71 9.50 3.64
N ARG A 87 -6.73 10.31 4.02
CA ARG A 87 -6.32 11.49 3.24
C ARG A 87 -5.24 11.09 2.24
N GLY A 88 -5.57 11.16 0.95
CA GLY A 88 -4.68 10.84 -0.16
C GLY A 88 -3.89 12.03 -0.71
N LYS A 89 -3.29 11.85 -1.89
CA LYS A 89 -2.55 12.89 -2.61
C LYS A 89 -3.47 14.10 -2.91
N GLY A 90 -2.96 15.32 -2.65
CA GLY A 90 -3.72 16.55 -2.85
C GLY A 90 -4.80 16.79 -1.78
N GLY A 91 -4.73 16.12 -0.62
CA GLY A 91 -5.67 16.34 0.49
C GLY A 91 -7.04 15.68 0.31
N LYS A 92 -7.29 14.99 -0.80
CA LYS A 92 -8.57 14.32 -1.06
C LYS A 92 -8.81 13.20 -0.05
N ILE A 93 -9.98 13.22 0.57
CA ILE A 93 -10.41 12.18 1.52
C ILE A 93 -11.19 11.11 0.75
N ARG A 94 -10.93 9.85 1.08
CA ARG A 94 -11.71 8.71 0.60
C ARG A 94 -11.97 7.73 1.73
N VAL A 95 -13.05 6.98 1.64
CA VAL A 95 -13.36 5.87 2.52
C VAL A 95 -12.66 4.61 2.02
N VAL A 96 -12.16 3.81 2.93
CA VAL A 96 -11.61 2.48 2.70
C VAL A 96 -12.25 1.48 3.67
N PHE A 97 -12.36 0.23 3.25
CA PHE A 97 -13.05 -0.81 4.02
C PHE A 97 -12.05 -1.77 4.66
N LEU A 98 -12.37 -2.21 5.88
CA LEU A 98 -11.58 -3.18 6.63
C LEU A 98 -12.23 -4.56 6.56
N SER A 99 -11.50 -5.54 6.09
CA SER A 99 -11.89 -6.96 6.24
C SER A 99 -11.79 -7.40 7.70
N ASP A 100 -12.51 -8.46 8.05
CA ASP A 100 -12.44 -9.04 9.40
C ASP A 100 -11.03 -9.54 9.73
N SER A 101 -10.32 -10.12 8.75
CA SER A 101 -8.92 -10.54 8.90
C SER A 101 -8.00 -9.35 9.23
N ALA A 102 -8.19 -8.21 8.57
CA ALA A 102 -7.42 -7.00 8.86
C ALA A 102 -7.73 -6.46 10.26
N LYS A 103 -9.01 -6.40 10.65
CA LYS A 103 -9.41 -5.97 12.00
C LYS A 103 -8.81 -6.85 13.09
N GLU A 104 -8.90 -8.17 12.93
CA GLU A 104 -8.36 -9.14 13.89
C GLU A 104 -6.84 -9.02 14.00
N SER A 105 -6.14 -8.94 12.87
CA SER A 105 -4.68 -8.79 12.84
C SER A 105 -4.21 -7.49 13.50
N ILE A 106 -4.92 -6.38 13.26
CA ILE A 106 -4.64 -5.09 13.90
C ILE A 106 -4.89 -5.19 15.41
N LYS A 107 -6.00 -5.79 15.83
CA LYS A 107 -6.33 -5.98 17.25
C LYS A 107 -5.23 -6.76 17.98
N LYS A 108 -4.84 -7.92 17.46
CA LYS A 108 -3.76 -8.76 18.01
C LYS A 108 -2.45 -7.98 18.13
N TYR A 109 -2.13 -7.19 17.10
CA TYR A 109 -0.93 -6.35 17.14
C TYR A 109 -1.02 -5.28 18.22
N LEU A 110 -2.13 -4.55 18.34
CA LEU A 110 -2.30 -3.48 19.32
C LEU A 110 -2.21 -4.02 20.74
N GLU A 111 -2.90 -5.10 21.05
CA GLU A 111 -2.84 -5.78 22.36
C GLU A 111 -1.39 -6.12 22.75
N LYS A 112 -0.61 -6.67 21.81
CA LYS A 112 0.79 -7.02 22.05
C LYS A 112 1.69 -5.80 22.13
N ARG A 113 1.44 -4.79 21.31
CA ARG A 113 2.19 -3.52 21.32
C ARG A 113 2.02 -2.78 22.65
N ASP A 114 0.79 -2.67 23.12
CA ASP A 114 0.48 -1.92 24.32
C ASP A 114 1.04 -2.64 25.57
N ALA A 115 1.05 -3.96 25.57
CA ALA A 115 1.73 -4.73 26.61
C ALA A 115 3.25 -4.51 26.67
N VAL A 116 3.91 -4.18 25.52
CA VAL A 116 5.35 -3.90 25.45
C VAL A 116 5.64 -2.43 25.72
N ASN A 117 4.72 -1.52 25.32
CA ASN A 117 4.88 -0.05 25.40
C ASN A 117 4.36 0.55 26.72
N ALA A 118 4.00 -0.26 27.71
CA ALA A 118 3.63 0.23 29.05
C ALA A 118 4.75 1.03 29.75
N SER A 119 5.88 1.26 29.07
CA SER A 119 6.97 2.13 29.54
C SER A 119 6.74 3.58 29.14
N PRO A 120 6.75 4.54 30.10
CA PRO A 120 6.56 5.98 29.84
C PRO A 120 7.54 6.59 28.82
N ARG A 121 8.68 5.93 28.63
CA ARG A 121 9.76 6.39 27.72
C ARG A 121 9.41 6.26 26.22
N LEU A 122 8.48 5.38 25.88
CA LEU A 122 8.04 5.17 24.48
C LEU A 122 6.86 6.07 24.11
N ALA A 123 6.13 6.58 25.08
CA ALA A 123 4.99 7.48 24.85
C ALA A 123 5.37 8.79 24.13
N SER A 124 6.62 9.23 24.23
CA SER A 124 7.11 10.46 23.60
C SER A 124 7.56 10.33 22.14
N LEU A 125 7.60 9.12 21.56
CA LEU A 125 8.21 8.83 20.25
C LEU A 125 7.23 8.77 19.07
N GLY A 126 6.16 9.56 19.07
CA GLY A 126 5.19 9.62 17.96
C GLY A 126 4.29 8.39 17.88
N LEU A 127 3.84 7.91 19.02
CA LEU A 127 2.98 6.72 19.20
C LEU A 127 1.52 6.93 18.76
N ASP A 128 1.20 8.06 18.15
CA ASP A 128 -0.07 8.28 17.51
C ASP A 128 -0.22 7.45 16.21
N LYS A 129 0.90 6.97 15.63
CA LYS A 129 0.87 6.13 14.44
C LYS A 129 0.46 4.69 14.76
N LEU A 130 -0.44 4.15 13.91
CA LEU A 130 -0.83 2.76 14.00
C LEU A 130 0.39 1.84 13.84
N PHE A 131 1.22 2.10 12.83
CA PHE A 131 2.48 1.40 12.61
C PHE A 131 3.66 2.36 12.61
N PRO A 132 4.51 2.38 13.65
CA PRO A 132 5.70 3.23 13.72
C PRO A 132 6.84 2.63 12.86
N VAL A 133 6.67 2.65 11.55
CA VAL A 133 7.60 2.08 10.56
C VAL A 133 7.81 3.01 9.38
N THR A 134 8.95 2.89 8.72
CA THR A 134 9.27 3.64 7.50
C THR A 134 8.84 2.87 6.24
N SER A 135 8.60 3.58 5.15
CA SER A 135 8.28 2.97 3.85
C SER A 135 9.36 1.97 3.41
N ARG A 136 10.65 2.27 3.66
CA ARG A 136 11.76 1.36 3.35
C ARG A 136 11.70 0.06 4.18
N SER A 137 11.30 0.16 5.45
CA SER A 137 11.12 -1.02 6.32
C SER A 137 9.98 -1.90 5.83
N ILE A 138 8.86 -1.32 5.39
CA ILE A 138 7.74 -2.05 4.81
C ILE A 138 8.16 -2.76 3.52
N GLN A 139 8.84 -2.08 2.61
CA GLN A 139 9.32 -2.69 1.37
C GLN A 139 10.24 -3.89 1.63
N ARG A 140 11.17 -3.77 2.59
CA ARG A 140 12.04 -4.88 3.00
C ARG A 140 11.25 -6.03 3.63
N MET A 141 10.27 -5.70 4.45
CA MET A 141 9.39 -6.67 5.10
C MET A 141 8.59 -7.47 4.06
N ILE A 142 7.95 -6.81 3.10
CA ILE A 142 7.19 -7.45 2.01
C ILE A 142 8.12 -8.38 1.21
N LYS A 143 9.31 -7.90 0.80
CA LYS A 143 10.29 -8.73 0.08
C LYS A 143 10.70 -9.97 0.88
N LYS A 144 10.95 -9.82 2.19
CA LYS A 144 11.30 -10.93 3.07
C LYS A 144 10.21 -12.01 3.10
N TYR A 145 8.94 -11.59 3.27
CA TYR A 145 7.82 -12.54 3.34
C TYR A 145 7.48 -13.14 1.98
N ALA A 146 7.66 -12.41 0.87
CA ALA A 146 7.52 -12.96 -0.47
C ALA A 146 8.53 -14.10 -0.71
N ILE A 147 9.80 -13.89 -0.34
CA ILE A 147 10.83 -14.94 -0.42
C ILE A 147 10.46 -16.13 0.48
N ALA A 148 10.05 -15.89 1.72
CA ALA A 148 9.67 -16.94 2.66
C ALA A 148 8.43 -17.73 2.19
N ALA A 149 7.53 -17.11 1.45
CA ALA A 149 6.37 -17.73 0.83
C ALA A 149 6.67 -18.46 -0.49
N GLY A 150 7.93 -18.46 -0.96
CA GLY A 150 8.33 -19.08 -2.23
C GLY A 150 7.79 -18.37 -3.48
N ILE A 151 7.53 -17.06 -3.38
CA ILE A 151 7.02 -16.26 -4.50
C ILE A 151 8.20 -15.75 -5.31
N SER A 152 8.32 -16.17 -6.56
CA SER A 152 9.40 -15.77 -7.49
C SER A 152 9.19 -14.37 -8.06
N LYS A 153 7.95 -13.92 -8.15
CA LYS A 153 7.56 -12.61 -8.67
C LYS A 153 8.02 -11.49 -7.74
N LYS A 154 8.27 -10.30 -8.31
CA LYS A 154 8.64 -9.11 -7.53
C LYS A 154 7.44 -8.53 -6.79
N VAL A 155 7.30 -8.81 -5.50
CA VAL A 155 6.23 -8.25 -4.67
C VAL A 155 6.62 -6.88 -4.10
N THR A 156 5.77 -5.89 -4.32
CA THR A 156 5.91 -4.52 -3.82
C THR A 156 4.57 -4.01 -3.26
N PRO A 157 4.55 -2.92 -2.48
CA PRO A 157 3.29 -2.30 -2.05
C PRO A 157 2.36 -1.94 -3.21
N HIS A 158 2.91 -1.58 -4.38
CA HIS A 158 2.12 -1.31 -5.58
C HIS A 158 1.48 -2.58 -6.14
N VAL A 159 2.20 -3.70 -6.13
CA VAL A 159 1.67 -4.99 -6.56
C VAL A 159 0.53 -5.45 -5.63
N LEU A 160 0.67 -5.30 -4.31
CA LEU A 160 -0.42 -5.61 -3.35
C LEU A 160 -1.66 -4.75 -3.57
N ARG A 161 -1.47 -3.46 -3.80
CA ARG A 161 -2.57 -2.56 -4.15
C ARG A 161 -3.21 -2.91 -5.50
N HIS A 162 -2.42 -3.40 -6.44
CA HIS A 162 -2.91 -3.90 -7.71
C HIS A 162 -3.72 -5.18 -7.52
N ALA A 163 -3.22 -6.13 -6.75
CA ALA A 163 -3.94 -7.35 -6.41
C ALA A 163 -5.31 -7.04 -5.76
N PHE A 164 -5.36 -6.10 -4.82
CA PHE A 164 -6.62 -5.61 -4.25
C PHE A 164 -7.60 -5.09 -5.32
N ALA A 165 -7.12 -4.27 -6.27
CA ALA A 165 -7.98 -3.73 -7.32
C ALA A 165 -8.50 -4.83 -8.26
N THR A 166 -7.64 -5.77 -8.61
CA THR A 166 -7.98 -6.92 -9.48
C THR A 166 -8.99 -7.83 -8.79
N ASP A 167 -8.78 -8.15 -7.51
CA ASP A 167 -9.70 -8.94 -6.70
C ASP A 167 -11.11 -8.32 -6.67
N LEU A 168 -11.21 -7.02 -6.42
CA LEU A 168 -12.50 -6.32 -6.43
C LEU A 168 -13.19 -6.41 -7.79
N LEU A 169 -12.47 -6.22 -8.90
CA LEU A 169 -13.04 -6.30 -10.26
C LEU A 169 -13.48 -7.71 -10.60
N GLN A 170 -12.70 -8.73 -10.23
CA GLN A 170 -13.05 -10.14 -10.43
C GLN A 170 -14.29 -10.55 -9.62
N ASN A 171 -14.49 -9.93 -8.46
CA ASN A 171 -15.68 -10.12 -7.62
C ASN A 171 -16.86 -9.21 -8.02
N GLY A 172 -16.82 -8.58 -9.21
CA GLY A 172 -17.95 -7.87 -9.81
C GLY A 172 -18.06 -6.39 -9.42
N ALA A 173 -17.07 -5.80 -8.74
CA ALA A 173 -17.08 -4.36 -8.50
C ALA A 173 -16.91 -3.58 -9.80
N ASP A 174 -17.66 -2.49 -9.97
CA ASP A 174 -17.50 -1.65 -11.15
C ASP A 174 -16.20 -0.82 -11.11
N LEU A 175 -15.66 -0.51 -12.28
CA LEU A 175 -14.37 0.17 -12.44
C LEU A 175 -14.33 1.55 -11.77
N ARG A 176 -15.45 2.29 -11.74
CA ARG A 176 -15.53 3.62 -11.13
C ARG A 176 -15.49 3.52 -9.61
N SER A 177 -16.16 2.54 -9.03
CA SER A 177 -16.10 2.26 -7.59
C SER A 177 -14.68 1.90 -7.16
N VAL A 178 -14.00 1.01 -7.90
CA VAL A 178 -12.59 0.67 -7.64
C VAL A 178 -11.69 1.89 -7.78
N GLN A 179 -11.90 2.73 -8.80
CA GLN A 179 -11.17 3.99 -8.98
C GLN A 179 -11.35 4.93 -7.78
N ALA A 180 -12.58 5.08 -7.30
CA ALA A 180 -12.90 5.93 -6.13
C ALA A 180 -12.22 5.39 -4.86
N MET A 181 -12.31 4.08 -4.60
CA MET A 181 -11.69 3.41 -3.46
C MET A 181 -10.15 3.55 -3.48
N LEU A 182 -9.54 3.48 -4.65
CA LEU A 182 -8.12 3.69 -4.82
C LEU A 182 -7.72 5.18 -4.78
N GLY A 183 -8.64 6.10 -5.01
CA GLY A 183 -8.35 7.54 -5.12
C GLY A 183 -7.43 7.86 -6.30
N HIS A 184 -7.73 7.29 -7.47
CA HIS A 184 -7.07 7.62 -8.73
C HIS A 184 -7.73 8.85 -9.35
N ALA A 185 -6.91 9.87 -9.68
CA ALA A 185 -7.40 11.08 -10.33
C ALA A 185 -7.82 10.83 -11.80
N ASN A 186 -7.20 9.85 -12.47
CA ASN A 186 -7.45 9.48 -13.85
C ASN A 186 -7.92 8.02 -13.96
N ILE A 187 -8.92 7.78 -14.80
CA ILE A 187 -9.48 6.45 -15.05
C ILE A 187 -8.47 5.53 -15.76
N SER A 188 -7.60 6.08 -16.60
CA SER A 188 -6.53 5.33 -17.27
C SER A 188 -5.58 4.62 -16.29
N THR A 189 -5.43 5.16 -15.08
CA THR A 189 -4.63 4.50 -14.02
C THR A 189 -5.33 3.26 -13.46
N THR A 190 -6.65 3.14 -13.62
CA THR A 190 -7.42 1.99 -13.15
C THR A 190 -7.69 1.00 -14.29
N GLN A 191 -7.67 1.44 -15.54
CA GLN A 191 -7.84 0.59 -16.73
C GLN A 191 -6.75 -0.48 -16.90
N ILE A 192 -5.54 -0.25 -16.32
CA ILE A 192 -4.47 -1.27 -16.30
C ILE A 192 -4.89 -2.57 -15.55
N TYR A 193 -5.99 -2.55 -14.82
CA TYR A 193 -6.50 -3.70 -14.05
C TYR A 193 -7.53 -4.54 -14.80
N THR A 194 -7.89 -4.16 -16.03
CA THR A 194 -8.93 -4.83 -16.82
C THR A 194 -8.39 -5.72 -17.95
N HIS A 195 -7.09 -6.05 -17.92
CA HIS A 195 -6.44 -6.95 -18.89
C HIS A 195 -6.09 -8.27 -18.25
#